data_65f4fa0f7ef345fd13e6f637919a4349
#
_entry.id   65f4fa0f7ef345fd13e6f637919a4349
#
_cell.length_a   1.000
_cell.length_b   1.000
_cell.length_c   1.000
_cell.angle_alpha   90.00
_cell.angle_beta   90.00
_cell.angle_gamma   90.00
#
_symmetry.space_group_name_H-M   'P 1'
#
loop_
_entity.id
_entity.type
_entity.pdbx_description
1 polymer ?
#
loop_
_entity_poly.entity_id
_entity_poly.type
_entity_poly.pdbx_seq_one_letter_code
_entity_poly.pdbx_strand_id
1 'polypeptide(L)'
;MTPKPSVARVPLDQEQVVNAAAELADAEGLDALTLTRVAKILGVRQPALYRHVESYQDLLRLLSLRGRDQLAVALSEAAIGVSGDEAIGAVGRAWRETVLASPGLYEATDRYPCAGDEELEEAVERIVGVIAQALVGFDLDDDHRVHCARALRSAFHGFCHLESGDGHPHPHDLDLTFDGLIELLCAGIRSQTPAGQTV
;
A
#
# COMPACT_ATOMS: atom_id res chain seq x y z
N MET A 1 -2.58 26.82 -46.50
CA MET A 1 -2.52 25.63 -45.66
C MET A 1 -1.50 25.89 -44.56
N THR A 2 -1.94 26.24 -43.38
CA THR A 2 -1.08 26.50 -42.21
C THR A 2 -0.68 25.17 -41.60
N PRO A 3 0.60 24.89 -41.33
CA PRO A 3 1.00 23.63 -40.69
C PRO A 3 0.49 23.60 -39.26
N LYS A 4 -0.16 22.47 -38.90
CA LYS A 4 -0.64 22.15 -37.56
C LYS A 4 0.58 22.12 -36.62
N PRO A 5 0.58 22.78 -35.45
CA PRO A 5 1.71 22.73 -34.55
C PRO A 5 1.94 21.29 -34.11
N SER A 6 3.14 20.78 -34.38
CA SER A 6 3.64 19.52 -33.84
C SER A 6 3.83 19.71 -32.33
N VAL A 7 2.94 19.13 -31.53
CA VAL A 7 3.16 18.99 -30.11
C VAL A 7 4.41 18.10 -29.96
N ALA A 8 5.49 18.67 -29.45
CA ALA A 8 6.70 17.92 -29.14
C ALA A 8 6.32 16.78 -28.17
N ARG A 9 6.40 15.52 -28.63
CA ARG A 9 6.16 14.35 -27.78
C ARG A 9 7.24 14.33 -26.71
N VAL A 10 6.84 14.42 -25.45
CA VAL A 10 7.75 14.20 -24.32
C VAL A 10 8.36 12.80 -24.51
N PRO A 11 9.70 12.65 -24.42
CA PRO A 11 10.33 11.34 -24.49
C PRO A 11 9.72 10.40 -23.46
N LEU A 12 9.47 9.15 -23.86
CA LEU A 12 9.00 8.12 -22.93
C LEU A 12 10.07 7.86 -21.87
N ASP A 13 9.67 7.79 -20.60
CA ASP A 13 10.51 7.42 -19.48
C ASP A 13 9.88 6.27 -18.68
N GLN A 14 10.61 5.76 -17.68
CA GLN A 14 10.16 4.67 -16.83
C GLN A 14 8.95 5.08 -15.98
N GLU A 15 8.94 6.32 -15.49
CA GLU A 15 7.86 6.82 -14.65
C GLU A 15 6.53 6.84 -15.41
N GLN A 16 6.54 7.28 -16.67
CA GLN A 16 5.36 7.25 -17.53
C GLN A 16 4.86 5.81 -17.79
N VAL A 17 5.76 4.84 -17.93
CA VAL A 17 5.40 3.42 -18.09
C VAL A 17 4.75 2.89 -16.82
N VAL A 18 5.32 3.16 -15.66
CA VAL A 18 4.79 2.74 -14.35
C VAL A 18 3.46 3.44 -14.06
N ASN A 19 3.32 4.74 -14.38
CA ASN A 19 2.05 5.47 -14.22
C ASN A 19 0.93 4.85 -15.04
N ALA A 20 1.16 4.63 -16.33
CA ALA A 20 0.16 4.03 -17.21
C ALA A 20 -0.21 2.59 -16.79
N ALA A 21 0.75 1.85 -16.24
CA ALA A 21 0.52 0.51 -15.71
C ALA A 21 -0.29 0.53 -14.41
N ALA A 22 0.00 1.46 -13.50
CA ALA A 22 -0.75 1.64 -12.25
C ALA A 22 -2.20 2.04 -12.54
N GLU A 23 -2.42 3.06 -13.38
CA GLU A 23 -3.76 3.50 -13.79
C GLU A 23 -4.58 2.36 -14.43
N LEU A 24 -3.93 1.51 -15.26
CA LEU A 24 -4.58 0.36 -15.86
C LEU A 24 -4.96 -0.69 -14.81
N ALA A 25 -4.05 -0.99 -13.88
CA ALA A 25 -4.29 -1.95 -12.81
C ALA A 25 -5.40 -1.48 -11.86
N ASP A 26 -5.42 -0.20 -11.52
CA ASP A 26 -6.46 0.38 -10.65
C ASP A 26 -7.85 0.38 -11.33
N ALA A 27 -7.89 0.63 -12.64
CA ALA A 27 -9.16 0.71 -13.39
C ALA A 27 -9.75 -0.65 -13.75
N GLU A 28 -8.92 -1.66 -14.02
CA GLU A 28 -9.38 -2.93 -14.63
C GLU A 28 -8.84 -4.19 -13.90
N GLY A 29 -8.14 -4.00 -12.78
CA GLY A 29 -7.48 -5.06 -12.03
C GLY A 29 -6.10 -5.44 -12.57
N LEU A 30 -5.27 -5.97 -11.68
CA LEU A 30 -3.89 -6.34 -12.02
C LEU A 30 -3.81 -7.48 -13.06
N ASP A 31 -4.81 -8.36 -13.10
CA ASP A 31 -4.88 -9.45 -14.10
C ASP A 31 -5.07 -8.92 -15.53
N ALA A 32 -5.60 -7.71 -15.69
CA ALA A 32 -5.72 -7.06 -17.01
C ALA A 32 -4.42 -6.42 -17.49
N LEU A 33 -3.40 -6.31 -16.64
CA LEU A 33 -2.13 -5.66 -16.94
C LEU A 33 -1.28 -6.52 -17.89
N THR A 34 -0.93 -5.94 -19.03
CA THR A 34 0.03 -6.52 -19.98
C THR A 34 0.88 -5.42 -20.61
N LEU A 35 2.13 -5.74 -20.97
CA LEU A 35 3.01 -4.79 -21.68
C LEU A 35 2.40 -4.28 -22.98
N THR A 36 1.62 -5.11 -23.68
CA THR A 36 0.91 -4.72 -24.91
C THR A 36 -0.14 -3.64 -24.63
N ARG A 37 -0.89 -3.76 -23.55
CA ARG A 37 -1.91 -2.78 -23.17
C ARG A 37 -1.27 -1.46 -22.73
N VAL A 38 -0.23 -1.52 -21.91
CA VAL A 38 0.55 -0.34 -21.48
C VAL A 38 1.12 0.39 -22.71
N ALA A 39 1.72 -0.32 -23.66
CA ALA A 39 2.21 0.27 -24.89
C ALA A 39 1.10 0.97 -25.69
N LYS A 40 -0.08 0.35 -25.75
CA LYS A 40 -1.27 0.93 -26.44
C LYS A 40 -1.73 2.22 -25.78
N ILE A 41 -1.79 2.26 -24.43
CA ILE A 41 -2.16 3.47 -23.65
C ILE A 41 -1.18 4.61 -23.95
N LEU A 42 0.13 4.31 -23.93
CA LEU A 42 1.20 5.27 -24.19
C LEU A 42 1.35 5.66 -25.67
N GLY A 43 0.59 5.00 -26.59
CA GLY A 43 0.67 5.25 -28.02
C GLY A 43 2.00 4.90 -28.65
N VAL A 44 2.70 3.90 -28.10
CA VAL A 44 3.97 3.37 -28.59
C VAL A 44 3.86 1.90 -28.99
N ARG A 45 4.90 1.35 -29.62
CA ARG A 45 5.01 -0.10 -29.87
C ARG A 45 5.62 -0.77 -28.65
N GLN A 46 5.18 -1.99 -28.30
CA GLN A 46 5.69 -2.75 -27.15
C GLN A 46 7.23 -2.82 -27.07
N PRO A 47 7.99 -2.99 -28.16
CA PRO A 47 9.46 -2.96 -28.09
C PRO A 47 10.05 -1.67 -27.52
N ALA A 48 9.32 -0.54 -27.56
CA ALA A 48 9.81 0.71 -26.98
C ALA A 48 9.79 0.68 -25.45
N LEU A 49 8.93 -0.13 -24.82
CA LEU A 49 8.86 -0.28 -23.37
C LEU A 49 10.09 -0.95 -22.78
N TYR A 50 10.71 -1.88 -23.51
CA TYR A 50 11.89 -2.63 -23.04
C TYR A 50 13.16 -1.78 -22.84
N ARG A 51 13.11 -0.49 -23.17
CA ARG A 51 14.12 0.49 -22.79
C ARG A 51 13.96 1.01 -21.38
N HIS A 52 12.77 0.80 -20.77
CA HIS A 52 12.35 1.37 -19.51
C HIS A 52 11.99 0.29 -18.48
N VAL A 53 11.55 -0.88 -18.93
CA VAL A 53 11.26 -2.04 -18.10
C VAL A 53 11.81 -3.30 -18.80
N GLU A 54 12.56 -4.11 -18.07
CA GLU A 54 13.24 -5.29 -18.65
C GLU A 54 12.26 -6.42 -19.01
N SER A 55 11.19 -6.54 -18.23
CA SER A 55 10.19 -7.58 -18.36
C SER A 55 8.85 -7.18 -17.72
N TYR A 56 7.83 -8.04 -17.85
CA TYR A 56 6.59 -7.92 -17.09
C TYR A 56 6.83 -8.04 -15.57
N GLN A 57 7.75 -8.92 -15.17
CA GLN A 57 8.10 -9.07 -13.75
C GLN A 57 8.80 -7.83 -13.19
N ASP A 58 9.66 -7.20 -13.97
CA ASP A 58 10.27 -5.92 -13.61
C ASP A 58 9.22 -4.81 -13.47
N LEU A 59 8.23 -4.75 -14.38
CA LEU A 59 7.11 -3.83 -14.24
C LEU A 59 6.31 -4.09 -12.97
N LEU A 60 6.02 -5.36 -12.62
CA LEU A 60 5.34 -5.72 -11.37
C LEU A 60 6.17 -5.32 -10.15
N ARG A 61 7.48 -5.51 -10.21
CA ARG A 61 8.40 -5.07 -9.16
C ARG A 61 8.30 -3.56 -8.93
N LEU A 62 8.35 -2.78 -10.00
CA LEU A 62 8.26 -1.31 -9.93
C LEU A 62 6.89 -0.85 -9.39
N LEU A 63 5.80 -1.50 -9.79
CA LEU A 63 4.48 -1.24 -9.22
C LEU A 63 4.42 -1.58 -7.74
N SER A 64 4.99 -2.73 -7.36
CA SER A 64 5.08 -3.19 -5.97
C SER A 64 5.87 -2.21 -5.08
N LEU A 65 7.00 -1.70 -5.58
CA LEU A 65 7.80 -0.68 -4.90
C LEU A 65 6.99 0.60 -4.71
N ARG A 66 6.39 1.10 -5.78
CA ARG A 66 5.57 2.31 -5.76
C ARG A 66 4.38 2.19 -4.79
N GLY A 67 3.68 1.06 -4.78
CA GLY A 67 2.56 0.83 -3.87
C GLY A 67 3.00 0.87 -2.40
N ARG A 68 4.14 0.26 -2.08
CA ARG A 68 4.72 0.30 -0.73
C ARG A 68 5.17 1.71 -0.33
N ASP A 69 5.82 2.44 -1.25
CA ASP A 69 6.25 3.81 -0.99
C ASP A 69 5.06 4.74 -0.75
N GLN A 70 4.02 4.63 -1.57
CA GLN A 70 2.80 5.41 -1.41
C GLN A 70 2.13 5.12 -0.07
N LEU A 71 2.02 3.85 0.31
CA LEU A 71 1.50 3.45 1.61
C LEU A 71 2.37 4.00 2.75
N ALA A 72 3.69 3.82 2.69
CA ALA A 72 4.60 4.31 3.73
C ALA A 72 4.47 5.83 3.95
N VAL A 73 4.35 6.61 2.88
CA VAL A 73 4.13 8.06 2.94
C VAL A 73 2.79 8.37 3.63
N ALA A 74 1.70 7.76 3.17
CA ALA A 74 0.37 8.00 3.73
C ALA A 74 0.30 7.67 5.23
N LEU A 75 0.88 6.54 5.64
CA LEU A 75 0.92 6.14 7.05
C LEU A 75 1.78 7.10 7.88
N SER A 76 2.93 7.53 7.34
CA SER A 76 3.82 8.48 8.02
C SER A 76 3.14 9.81 8.26
N GLU A 77 2.45 10.35 7.26
CA GLU A 77 1.70 11.60 7.38
C GLU A 77 0.56 11.49 8.41
N ALA A 78 -0.18 10.37 8.40
CA ALA A 78 -1.26 10.12 9.34
C ALA A 78 -0.80 9.98 10.80
N ALA A 79 0.44 9.52 11.03
CA ALA A 79 1.02 9.32 12.36
C ALA A 79 1.60 10.61 12.97
N ILE A 80 1.65 11.74 12.25
CA ILE A 80 2.24 12.99 12.74
C ILE A 80 1.42 13.54 13.90
N GLY A 81 2.07 13.72 15.05
CA GLY A 81 1.50 14.41 16.20
C GLY A 81 0.51 13.59 17.03
N VAL A 82 0.29 12.31 16.69
CA VAL A 82 -0.61 11.41 17.41
C VAL A 82 0.15 10.22 18.00
N SER A 83 -0.42 9.56 19.02
CA SER A 83 0.18 8.39 19.67
C SER A 83 -0.90 7.46 20.24
N GLY A 84 -0.52 6.23 20.61
CA GLY A 84 -1.43 5.27 21.21
C GLY A 84 -2.64 4.93 20.32
N ASP A 85 -3.83 4.85 20.90
CA ASP A 85 -5.07 4.50 20.19
C ASP A 85 -5.34 5.44 19.01
N GLU A 86 -5.08 6.73 19.17
CA GLU A 86 -5.28 7.72 18.11
C GLU A 86 -4.37 7.44 16.91
N ALA A 87 -3.09 7.12 17.15
CA ALA A 87 -2.14 6.76 16.11
C ALA A 87 -2.55 5.47 15.39
N ILE A 88 -2.98 4.43 16.15
CA ILE A 88 -3.46 3.19 15.55
C ILE A 88 -4.67 3.45 14.63
N GLY A 89 -5.62 4.28 15.09
CA GLY A 89 -6.79 4.66 14.30
C GLY A 89 -6.42 5.46 13.05
N ALA A 90 -5.52 6.44 13.17
CA ALA A 90 -5.05 7.26 12.05
C ALA A 90 -4.33 6.42 10.99
N VAL A 91 -3.38 5.58 11.42
CA VAL A 91 -2.64 4.66 10.55
C VAL A 91 -3.58 3.66 9.86
N GLY A 92 -4.54 3.07 10.58
CA GLY A 92 -5.51 2.15 10.01
C GLY A 92 -6.38 2.80 8.94
N ARG A 93 -6.93 3.98 9.20
CA ARG A 93 -7.74 4.73 8.22
C ARG A 93 -6.92 5.14 6.99
N ALA A 94 -5.72 5.66 7.17
CA ALA A 94 -4.83 6.00 6.05
C ALA A 94 -4.46 4.77 5.21
N TRP A 95 -4.28 3.61 5.85
CA TRP A 95 -4.06 2.35 5.13
C TRP A 95 -5.25 2.03 4.22
N ARG A 96 -6.47 2.01 4.80
CA ARG A 96 -7.70 1.72 4.07
C ARG A 96 -7.93 2.69 2.92
N GLU A 97 -7.79 4.00 3.17
CA GLU A 97 -7.92 5.05 2.14
C GLU A 97 -6.95 4.82 0.98
N THR A 98 -5.68 4.50 1.28
CA THR A 98 -4.66 4.23 0.26
C THR A 98 -5.02 3.02 -0.59
N VAL A 99 -5.47 1.93 0.03
CA VAL A 99 -5.88 0.71 -0.69
C VAL A 99 -7.10 0.96 -1.58
N LEU A 100 -8.11 1.66 -1.06
CA LEU A 100 -9.32 1.97 -1.82
C LEU A 100 -9.07 2.96 -2.97
N ALA A 101 -8.10 3.86 -2.81
CA ALA A 101 -7.72 4.81 -3.87
C ALA A 101 -6.93 4.15 -5.02
N SER A 102 -6.15 3.10 -4.73
CA SER A 102 -5.27 2.43 -5.71
C SER A 102 -5.24 0.92 -5.48
N PRO A 103 -6.37 0.21 -5.66
CA PRO A 103 -6.50 -1.21 -5.34
C PRO A 103 -5.59 -2.10 -6.20
N GLY A 104 -5.45 -1.81 -7.49
CA GLY A 104 -4.58 -2.58 -8.39
C GLY A 104 -3.10 -2.37 -8.10
N LEU A 105 -2.71 -1.14 -7.75
CA LEU A 105 -1.35 -0.85 -7.32
C LEU A 105 -1.04 -1.55 -5.98
N TYR A 106 -2.01 -1.57 -5.05
CA TYR A 106 -1.84 -2.29 -3.80
C TYR A 106 -1.76 -3.80 -4.01
N GLU A 107 -2.58 -4.38 -4.90
CA GLU A 107 -2.50 -5.81 -5.27
C GLU A 107 -1.11 -6.19 -5.82
N ALA A 108 -0.42 -5.30 -6.53
CA ALA A 108 0.93 -5.55 -7.00
C ALA A 108 1.92 -5.82 -5.84
N THR A 109 1.66 -5.28 -4.65
CA THR A 109 2.50 -5.54 -3.46
C THR A 109 2.42 -7.01 -3.00
N ASP A 110 1.31 -7.69 -3.23
CA ASP A 110 1.12 -9.10 -2.91
C ASP A 110 1.64 -10.02 -4.02
N ARG A 111 1.52 -9.58 -5.28
CA ARG A 111 1.94 -10.37 -6.44
C ARG A 111 3.45 -10.42 -6.63
N TYR A 112 4.19 -9.45 -6.09
CA TYR A 112 5.66 -9.44 -6.16
C TYR A 112 6.25 -9.47 -4.75
N PRO A 113 6.90 -10.59 -4.35
CA PRO A 113 7.49 -10.75 -3.02
C PRO A 113 8.68 -9.82 -2.82
N CYS A 114 8.86 -9.33 -1.59
CA CYS A 114 9.98 -8.44 -1.25
C CYS A 114 11.27 -9.20 -0.90
N ALA A 115 11.19 -10.47 -0.52
CA ALA A 115 12.33 -11.21 -0.02
C ALA A 115 13.46 -11.34 -1.07
N GLY A 116 14.65 -10.85 -0.73
CA GLY A 116 15.82 -10.84 -1.59
C GLY A 116 15.90 -9.64 -2.54
N ASP A 117 15.04 -8.65 -2.38
CA ASP A 117 15.08 -7.37 -3.10
C ASP A 117 15.23 -6.22 -2.09
N GLU A 118 16.43 -5.65 -2.00
CA GLU A 118 16.82 -4.67 -0.99
C GLU A 118 15.90 -3.44 -0.98
N GLU A 119 15.52 -2.89 -2.14
CA GLU A 119 14.65 -1.71 -2.23
C GLU A 119 13.24 -2.01 -1.72
N LEU A 120 12.72 -3.22 -2.01
CA LEU A 120 11.40 -3.63 -1.52
C LEU A 120 11.43 -3.94 -0.04
N GLU A 121 12.50 -4.54 0.47
CA GLU A 121 12.69 -4.79 1.90
C GLU A 121 12.76 -3.47 2.67
N GLU A 122 13.52 -2.48 2.20
CA GLU A 122 13.55 -1.13 2.78
C GLU A 122 12.17 -0.44 2.75
N ALA A 123 11.40 -0.61 1.68
CA ALA A 123 10.05 -0.06 1.61
C ALA A 123 9.11 -0.70 2.65
N VAL A 124 9.23 -2.01 2.88
CA VAL A 124 8.49 -2.71 3.96
C VAL A 124 8.94 -2.24 5.33
N GLU A 125 10.25 -2.05 5.56
CA GLU A 125 10.78 -1.56 6.83
C GLU A 125 10.25 -0.16 7.18
N ARG A 126 10.08 0.72 6.18
CA ARG A 126 9.45 2.03 6.40
C ARG A 126 8.02 1.90 6.92
N ILE A 127 7.20 1.01 6.33
CA ILE A 127 5.82 0.74 6.77
C ILE A 127 5.82 0.18 8.20
N VAL A 128 6.66 -0.82 8.47
CA VAL A 128 6.78 -1.45 9.79
C VAL A 128 7.23 -0.44 10.83
N GLY A 129 8.18 0.45 10.48
CA GLY A 129 8.65 1.51 11.35
C GLY A 129 7.55 2.47 11.80
N VAL A 130 6.63 2.85 10.91
CA VAL A 130 5.48 3.70 11.26
C VAL A 130 4.55 2.99 12.24
N ILE A 131 4.26 1.70 12.00
CA ILE A 131 3.40 0.91 12.90
C ILE A 131 4.08 0.76 14.27
N ALA A 132 5.38 0.49 14.31
CA ALA A 132 6.13 0.39 15.56
C ALA A 132 6.14 1.71 16.32
N GLN A 133 6.24 2.84 15.61
CA GLN A 133 6.16 4.18 16.22
C GLN A 133 4.76 4.46 16.80
N ALA A 134 3.69 4.06 16.13
CA ALA A 134 2.33 4.17 16.66
C ALA A 134 2.13 3.38 17.96
N LEU A 135 2.87 2.28 18.14
CA LEU A 135 2.85 1.45 19.34
C LEU A 135 3.65 2.02 20.53
N VAL A 136 4.44 3.08 20.32
CA VAL A 136 5.23 3.69 21.43
C VAL A 136 4.36 4.21 22.56
N GLY A 137 3.09 4.58 22.28
CA GLY A 137 2.12 5.00 23.30
C GLY A 137 1.62 3.87 24.23
N PHE A 138 2.02 2.61 23.97
CA PHE A 138 1.68 1.45 24.79
C PHE A 138 2.94 0.96 25.52
N ASP A 139 2.79 0.56 26.77
CA ASP A 139 3.89 0.01 27.59
C ASP A 139 4.11 -1.47 27.23
N LEU A 140 4.72 -1.70 26.06
CA LEU A 140 5.03 -3.02 25.52
C LEU A 140 6.53 -3.26 25.52
N ASP A 141 6.95 -4.48 25.91
CA ASP A 141 8.32 -4.93 25.64
C ASP A 141 8.55 -5.13 24.12
N ASP A 142 9.79 -5.36 23.73
CA ASP A 142 10.18 -5.44 22.32
C ASP A 142 9.50 -6.62 21.59
N ASP A 143 9.36 -7.78 22.26
CA ASP A 143 8.72 -8.96 21.65
C ASP A 143 7.22 -8.72 21.44
N HIS A 144 6.51 -8.20 22.44
CA HIS A 144 5.09 -7.87 22.34
C HIS A 144 4.85 -6.79 21.28
N ARG A 145 5.74 -5.80 21.18
CA ARG A 145 5.67 -4.75 20.15
C ARG A 145 5.72 -5.34 18.73
N VAL A 146 6.65 -6.27 18.48
CA VAL A 146 6.75 -6.96 17.19
C VAL A 146 5.47 -7.76 16.89
N HIS A 147 4.93 -8.49 17.89
CA HIS A 147 3.70 -9.25 17.69
C HIS A 147 2.49 -8.35 17.44
N CYS A 148 2.34 -7.25 18.17
CA CYS A 148 1.29 -6.27 17.95
C CYS A 148 1.40 -5.60 16.57
N ALA A 149 2.61 -5.22 16.13
CA ALA A 149 2.82 -4.66 14.80
C ALA A 149 2.41 -5.64 13.68
N ARG A 150 2.75 -6.93 13.82
CA ARG A 150 2.33 -7.97 12.88
C ARG A 150 0.81 -8.18 12.89
N ALA A 151 0.18 -8.15 14.06
CA ALA A 151 -1.28 -8.27 14.19
C ALA A 151 -2.00 -7.10 13.52
N LEU A 152 -1.56 -5.86 13.79
CA LEU A 152 -2.11 -4.65 13.15
C LEU A 152 -1.98 -4.72 11.63
N ARG A 153 -0.78 -5.02 11.13
CA ARG A 153 -0.56 -5.19 9.68
C ARG A 153 -1.48 -6.24 9.08
N SER A 154 -1.59 -7.41 9.71
CA SER A 154 -2.43 -8.50 9.21
C SER A 154 -3.90 -8.13 9.20
N ALA A 155 -4.38 -7.43 10.23
CA ALA A 155 -5.77 -7.02 10.35
C ALA A 155 -6.13 -5.95 9.30
N PHE A 156 -5.34 -4.89 9.17
CA PHE A 156 -5.59 -3.83 8.20
C PHE A 156 -5.48 -4.34 6.76
N HIS A 157 -4.40 -5.09 6.45
CA HIS A 157 -4.24 -5.72 5.15
C HIS A 157 -5.41 -6.63 4.80
N GLY A 158 -5.79 -7.55 5.71
CA GLY A 158 -6.87 -8.50 5.46
C GLY A 158 -8.21 -7.83 5.26
N PHE A 159 -8.56 -6.82 6.09
CA PHE A 159 -9.81 -6.07 5.94
C PHE A 159 -9.85 -5.34 4.60
N CYS A 160 -8.81 -4.57 4.28
CA CYS A 160 -8.76 -3.79 3.05
C CYS A 160 -8.74 -4.68 1.79
N HIS A 161 -8.05 -5.83 1.84
CA HIS A 161 -8.04 -6.79 0.74
C HIS A 161 -9.44 -7.39 0.48
N LEU A 162 -10.18 -7.74 1.55
CA LEU A 162 -11.55 -8.20 1.43
C LEU A 162 -12.48 -7.11 0.89
N GLU A 163 -12.32 -5.87 1.36
CA GLU A 163 -13.15 -4.75 0.93
C GLU A 163 -12.93 -4.41 -0.55
N SER A 164 -11.68 -4.32 -1.01
CA SER A 164 -11.34 -4.01 -2.40
C SER A 164 -11.72 -5.12 -3.39
N GLY A 165 -11.86 -6.36 -2.90
CA GLY A 165 -12.23 -7.53 -3.70
C GLY A 165 -13.70 -7.97 -3.55
N ASP A 166 -14.60 -7.09 -3.08
CA ASP A 166 -16.02 -7.43 -2.82
C ASP A 166 -16.20 -8.63 -1.86
N GLY A 167 -15.23 -8.84 -0.96
CA GLY A 167 -15.21 -9.96 -0.02
C GLY A 167 -16.16 -9.82 1.18
N HIS A 168 -16.90 -8.71 1.31
CA HIS A 168 -17.92 -8.47 2.33
C HIS A 168 -19.34 -8.54 1.75
N PRO A 169 -19.94 -9.73 1.63
CA PRO A 169 -21.20 -9.92 0.88
C PRO A 169 -22.46 -9.38 1.58
N HIS A 170 -22.36 -9.05 2.86
CA HIS A 170 -23.50 -8.54 3.64
C HIS A 170 -23.57 -7.01 3.56
N PRO A 171 -24.78 -6.42 3.42
CA PRO A 171 -24.99 -5.00 3.25
C PRO A 171 -24.91 -4.24 4.59
N HIS A 172 -23.81 -4.43 5.33
CA HIS A 172 -23.51 -3.69 6.54
C HIS A 172 -22.54 -2.56 6.23
N ASP A 173 -22.58 -1.53 7.07
CA ASP A 173 -21.68 -0.38 6.99
C ASP A 173 -20.24 -0.83 7.31
N LEU A 174 -19.35 -0.75 6.32
CA LEU A 174 -17.95 -1.14 6.45
C LEU A 174 -17.15 -0.12 7.24
N ASP A 175 -17.58 1.16 7.29
CA ASP A 175 -16.91 2.17 8.11
C ASP A 175 -17.08 1.83 9.59
N LEU A 176 -18.31 1.49 10.00
CA LEU A 176 -18.59 1.03 11.37
C LEU A 176 -17.84 -0.28 11.70
N THR A 177 -17.74 -1.19 10.74
CA THR A 177 -17.01 -2.45 10.93
C THR A 177 -15.52 -2.20 11.11
N PHE A 178 -14.95 -1.29 10.31
CA PHE A 178 -13.52 -0.95 10.38
C PHE A 178 -13.17 -0.19 11.67
N ASP A 179 -14.01 0.75 12.09
CA ASP A 179 -13.84 1.44 13.38
C ASP A 179 -13.92 0.46 14.55
N GLY A 180 -14.87 -0.48 14.52
CA GLY A 180 -14.95 -1.57 15.50
C GLY A 180 -13.72 -2.48 15.50
N LEU A 181 -13.13 -2.76 14.34
CA LEU A 181 -11.86 -3.49 14.24
C LEU A 181 -10.72 -2.72 14.93
N ILE A 182 -10.61 -1.41 14.70
CA ILE A 182 -9.61 -0.56 15.35
C ILE A 182 -9.78 -0.61 16.89
N GLU A 183 -11.01 -0.47 17.38
CA GLU A 183 -11.31 -0.54 18.82
C GLU A 183 -10.89 -1.88 19.43
N LEU A 184 -11.22 -3.00 18.77
CA LEU A 184 -10.83 -4.35 19.19
C LEU A 184 -9.31 -4.50 19.26
N LEU A 185 -8.59 -4.00 18.24
CA LEU A 185 -7.12 -4.05 18.20
C LEU A 185 -6.50 -3.22 19.32
N CYS A 186 -6.96 -2.00 19.52
CA CYS A 186 -6.47 -1.14 20.62
C CYS A 186 -6.73 -1.78 22.00
N ALA A 187 -7.92 -2.34 22.23
CA ALA A 187 -8.24 -3.06 23.47
C ALA A 187 -7.34 -4.30 23.66
N GLY A 188 -7.10 -5.07 22.59
CA GLY A 188 -6.20 -6.21 22.61
C GLY A 188 -4.76 -5.83 22.92
N ILE A 189 -4.25 -4.75 22.32
CA ILE A 189 -2.88 -4.25 22.57
C ILE A 189 -2.75 -3.81 24.03
N ARG A 190 -3.71 -3.05 24.58
CA ARG A 190 -3.69 -2.66 26.00
C ARG A 190 -3.69 -3.85 26.95
N SER A 191 -4.30 -4.97 26.58
CA SER A 191 -4.29 -6.18 27.40
C SER A 191 -2.94 -6.92 27.42
N GLN A 192 -2.03 -6.61 26.48
CA GLN A 192 -0.68 -7.15 26.42
C GLN A 192 0.32 -6.35 27.28
N THR A 193 -0.06 -5.15 27.69
CA THR A 193 0.76 -4.35 28.61
C THR A 193 0.88 -5.09 29.94
N PRO A 194 2.11 -5.38 30.45
CA PRO A 194 2.27 -6.00 31.75
C PRO A 194 1.53 -5.18 32.81
N ALA A 195 0.65 -5.82 33.57
CA ALA A 195 0.00 -5.16 34.72
C ALA A 195 1.11 -4.62 35.61
N GLY A 196 1.20 -3.28 35.72
CA GLY A 196 2.30 -2.57 36.35
C GLY A 196 2.75 -3.27 37.65
N GLN A 197 4.02 -3.58 37.76
CA GLN A 197 4.66 -3.83 39.06
C GLN A 197 4.51 -2.52 39.83
N THR A 198 3.44 -2.44 40.61
CA THR A 198 3.30 -1.41 41.63
C THR A 198 4.41 -1.72 42.66
N VAL A 199 5.46 -0.94 42.63
CA VAL A 199 6.49 -0.88 43.66
C VAL A 199 5.93 -0.15 44.88
#